data_7578743c503ec7a1e101c797b0129b22
#
_entry.id   7578743c503ec7a1e101c797b0129b22
#
_cell.length_a   1.000
_cell.length_b   1.000
_cell.length_c   1.000
_cell.angle_alpha   90.00
_cell.angle_beta   90.00
_cell.angle_gamma   90.00
#
_symmetry.space_group_name_H-M   'P 1'
#
loop_
_entity.id
_entity.type
_entity.pdbx_description
1 polymer ?
#
loop_
_entity_poly.entity_id
_entity_poly.type
_entity_poly.pdbx_seq_one_letter_code
_entity_poly.pdbx_strand_id
1 'polypeptide(L)'
;MKVNFDTSVAWLGAALLLPALVSANGGRDDPIMAGYDLVAYHSLDPMDDGIPGSPAFQHRHEGYLYYFANQENLDEFKANPKPYLPAYGGFCAWGIAWEYEDEGWPWAVDHMGPPCGPRDGWALLTDHETGEKRLYCSIWRSYQDDFNSKQREGITLANKRWKEFYGSLEAGPKNNGCYAWNWRECFANS
;
A
#
# COMPACT_ATOMS: atom_id res chain seq x y z
N MET A 1 55.20 59.83 3.57
CA MET A 1 54.45 59.25 2.50
C MET A 1 53.99 57.85 2.98
N LYS A 2 52.76 57.72 3.53
CA LYS A 2 52.25 56.49 4.10
C LYS A 2 51.21 55.91 3.09
N VAL A 3 51.49 54.73 2.60
CA VAL A 3 50.60 54.01 1.67
C VAL A 3 49.82 53.05 2.52
N ASN A 4 48.48 53.26 2.63
CA ASN A 4 47.54 52.34 3.24
C ASN A 4 47.14 51.35 2.17
N PHE A 5 47.36 50.07 2.43
CA PHE A 5 46.71 48.96 1.66
C PHE A 5 45.50 48.56 2.40
N ASP A 6 44.32 48.82 1.77
CA ASP A 6 43.04 48.35 2.18
C ASP A 6 42.82 46.98 1.52
N THR A 7 42.83 45.90 2.30
CA THR A 7 42.54 44.55 1.84
C THR A 7 41.15 44.12 2.27
N SER A 8 40.17 44.57 1.49
CA SER A 8 38.79 44.04 1.62
C SER A 8 38.71 42.67 0.97
N VAL A 9 38.81 41.61 1.78
CA VAL A 9 38.58 40.24 1.32
C VAL A 9 37.07 39.98 1.33
N ALA A 10 36.49 40.02 0.14
CA ALA A 10 35.10 39.60 -0.04
C ALA A 10 35.00 38.07 0.08
N TRP A 11 34.34 37.59 1.14
CA TRP A 11 33.97 36.19 1.28
C TRP A 11 32.81 35.90 0.34
N LEU A 12 33.09 35.30 -0.82
CA LEU A 12 32.08 34.64 -1.65
C LEU A 12 31.67 33.36 -0.93
N GLY A 13 30.52 33.44 -0.25
CA GLY A 13 29.86 32.28 0.31
C GLY A 13 29.43 31.34 -0.80
N ALA A 14 30.22 30.30 -1.07
CA ALA A 14 29.78 29.17 -1.87
C ALA A 14 28.66 28.46 -1.11
N ALA A 15 27.41 28.70 -1.50
CA ALA A 15 26.31 27.89 -1.08
C ALA A 15 26.53 26.47 -1.63
N LEU A 16 27.00 25.57 -0.77
CA LEU A 16 27.01 24.14 -1.03
C LEU A 16 25.54 23.72 -1.17
N LEU A 17 25.08 23.60 -2.41
CA LEU A 17 23.91 22.85 -2.73
C LEU A 17 24.19 21.38 -2.33
N LEU A 18 23.82 21.03 -1.11
CA LEU A 18 23.75 19.65 -0.72
C LEU A 18 22.77 18.98 -1.71
N PRO A 19 23.20 17.94 -2.44
CA PRO A 19 22.25 17.17 -3.20
C PRO A 19 21.20 16.70 -2.21
N ALA A 20 19.91 16.95 -2.52
CA ALA A 20 18.83 16.33 -1.80
C ALA A 20 19.16 14.85 -1.75
N LEU A 21 19.32 14.30 -0.55
CA LEU A 21 19.41 12.87 -0.35
C LEU A 21 18.08 12.32 -0.88
N VAL A 22 18.10 11.85 -2.12
CA VAL A 22 17.05 10.99 -2.64
C VAL A 22 17.06 9.82 -1.67
N SER A 23 16.06 9.80 -0.81
CA SER A 23 15.90 8.72 0.17
C SER A 23 15.83 7.43 -0.62
N ALA A 24 16.82 6.57 -0.43
CA ALA A 24 16.87 5.25 -1.04
C ALA A 24 15.81 4.27 -0.47
N ASN A 25 14.73 4.79 0.07
CA ASN A 25 13.51 4.06 0.43
C ASN A 25 12.60 3.96 -0.81
N GLY A 26 13.11 3.34 -1.86
CA GLY A 26 12.29 2.98 -3.01
C GLY A 26 11.00 2.31 -2.53
N GLY A 27 9.86 2.84 -2.92
CA GLY A 27 8.57 2.23 -2.72
C GLY A 27 7.75 2.72 -1.52
N ARG A 28 8.33 3.29 -0.46
CA ARG A 28 7.53 3.81 0.68
C ARG A 28 6.84 5.15 0.38
N ASP A 29 7.25 5.85 -0.65
CA ASP A 29 6.67 7.12 -1.09
C ASP A 29 5.53 6.94 -2.09
N ASP A 30 5.35 5.74 -2.60
CA ASP A 30 4.19 5.40 -3.42
C ASP A 30 2.98 5.09 -2.54
N PRO A 31 1.78 5.57 -2.89
CA PRO A 31 0.61 5.38 -2.06
C PRO A 31 0.13 3.93 -2.07
N ILE A 32 -0.42 3.49 -0.93
CA ILE A 32 -1.07 2.19 -0.78
C ILE A 32 -2.19 2.04 -1.81
N MET A 33 -2.33 0.83 -2.36
CA MET A 33 -3.35 0.47 -3.36
C MET A 33 -3.43 1.46 -4.52
N ALA A 34 -2.26 1.86 -5.05
CA ALA A 34 -2.14 2.83 -6.14
C ALA A 34 -2.84 4.18 -5.87
N GLY A 35 -3.02 4.54 -4.61
CA GLY A 35 -3.62 5.79 -4.18
C GLY A 35 -5.15 5.83 -4.21
N TYR A 36 -5.82 4.69 -4.28
CA TYR A 36 -7.28 4.63 -4.11
C TYR A 36 -7.67 4.90 -2.66
N ASP A 37 -8.82 5.57 -2.49
CA ASP A 37 -9.34 5.97 -1.18
C ASP A 37 -9.92 4.78 -0.42
N LEU A 38 -9.25 4.35 0.65
CA LEU A 38 -9.67 3.18 1.43
C LEU A 38 -10.95 3.40 2.23
N VAL A 39 -11.27 4.64 2.60
CA VAL A 39 -12.51 5.00 3.29
C VAL A 39 -13.69 4.92 2.34
N ALA A 40 -13.50 5.42 1.11
CA ALA A 40 -14.56 5.46 0.10
C ALA A 40 -15.20 4.08 -0.18
N TYR A 41 -14.42 3.00 -0.15
CA TYR A 41 -14.96 1.65 -0.36
C TYR A 41 -16.10 1.28 0.59
N HIS A 42 -16.13 1.85 1.80
CA HIS A 42 -17.14 1.55 2.80
C HIS A 42 -18.53 2.14 2.49
N SER A 43 -18.61 3.06 1.53
CA SER A 43 -19.84 3.70 1.05
C SER A 43 -20.23 3.34 -0.39
N LEU A 44 -19.41 2.55 -1.09
CA LEU A 44 -19.66 2.11 -2.46
C LEU A 44 -20.55 0.87 -2.51
N ASP A 45 -21.33 0.75 -3.57
CA ASP A 45 -21.99 -0.51 -3.92
C ASP A 45 -20.96 -1.54 -4.41
N PRO A 46 -21.17 -2.84 -4.17
CA PRO A 46 -20.18 -3.88 -4.47
C PRO A 46 -19.71 -3.98 -5.93
N MET A 47 -20.44 -3.36 -6.86
CA MET A 47 -20.12 -3.36 -8.29
C MET A 47 -19.54 -2.05 -8.79
N ASP A 48 -19.43 -1.05 -7.91
CA ASP A 48 -18.87 0.25 -8.27
C ASP A 48 -17.35 0.18 -8.44
N ASP A 49 -16.83 1.09 -9.25
CA ASP A 49 -15.39 1.33 -9.31
C ASP A 49 -14.90 2.01 -8.01
N GLY A 50 -13.75 1.61 -7.51
CA GLY A 50 -13.08 2.31 -6.41
C GLY A 50 -12.82 3.78 -6.77
N ILE A 51 -12.76 4.64 -5.78
CA ILE A 51 -12.55 6.08 -5.96
C ILE A 51 -11.06 6.40 -5.80
N PRO A 52 -10.40 6.99 -6.80
CA PRO A 52 -9.04 7.47 -6.65
C PRO A 52 -8.95 8.59 -5.61
N GLY A 53 -7.95 8.51 -4.73
CA GLY A 53 -7.59 9.59 -3.84
C GLY A 53 -6.75 10.67 -4.56
N SER A 54 -6.45 11.73 -3.85
CA SER A 54 -5.66 12.87 -4.32
C SER A 54 -4.46 13.13 -3.39
N PRO A 55 -3.29 13.49 -3.92
CA PRO A 55 -2.17 13.94 -3.11
C PRO A 55 -2.49 15.15 -2.21
N ALA A 56 -3.54 15.93 -2.52
CA ALA A 56 -3.99 17.03 -1.69
C ALA A 56 -4.58 16.56 -0.34
N PHE A 57 -5.09 15.33 -0.29
CA PHE A 57 -5.66 14.71 0.89
C PHE A 57 -4.87 13.44 1.23
N GLN A 58 -3.69 13.61 1.82
CA GLN A 58 -2.78 12.52 2.10
C GLN A 58 -2.46 12.38 3.58
N HIS A 59 -2.14 11.16 3.99
CA HIS A 59 -1.68 10.86 5.33
C HIS A 59 -0.66 9.73 5.33
N ARG A 60 0.33 9.81 6.25
CA ARG A 60 1.22 8.68 6.53
C ARG A 60 0.76 7.95 7.77
N HIS A 61 0.54 6.66 7.62
CA HIS A 61 0.21 5.76 8.73
C HIS A 61 1.14 4.56 8.70
N GLU A 62 1.79 4.24 9.81
CA GLU A 62 2.80 3.17 9.93
C GLU A 62 3.91 3.22 8.86
N GLY A 63 4.30 4.44 8.45
CA GLY A 63 5.34 4.66 7.45
C GLY A 63 4.88 4.59 5.99
N TYR A 64 3.66 4.16 5.72
CA TYR A 64 3.08 4.10 4.38
C TYR A 64 2.24 5.34 4.05
N LEU A 65 2.18 5.69 2.77
CA LEU A 65 1.41 6.84 2.26
C LEU A 65 0.03 6.39 1.81
N TYR A 66 -0.98 7.16 2.18
CA TYR A 66 -2.39 6.94 1.83
C TYR A 66 -2.97 8.21 1.20
N TYR A 67 -3.78 8.07 0.16
CA TYR A 67 -4.51 9.14 -0.47
C TYR A 67 -6.01 8.99 -0.24
N PHE A 68 -6.71 10.13 -0.12
CA PHE A 68 -8.15 10.19 0.09
C PHE A 68 -8.79 11.11 -0.94
N ALA A 69 -10.06 10.88 -1.25
CA ALA A 69 -10.79 11.67 -2.25
C ALA A 69 -11.12 13.07 -1.74
N ASN A 70 -11.24 13.23 -0.42
CA ASN A 70 -11.65 14.48 0.23
C ASN A 70 -11.14 14.56 1.67
N GLN A 71 -11.36 15.72 2.29
CA GLN A 71 -10.93 15.98 3.67
C GLN A 71 -11.68 15.14 4.70
N GLU A 72 -12.96 14.85 4.46
CA GLU A 72 -13.79 14.06 5.37
C GLU A 72 -13.24 12.63 5.51
N ASN A 73 -12.97 11.96 4.41
CA ASN A 73 -12.38 10.62 4.40
C ASN A 73 -10.98 10.59 5.03
N LEU A 74 -10.17 11.63 4.77
CA LEU A 74 -8.87 11.79 5.42
C LEU A 74 -8.99 11.89 6.94
N ASP A 75 -9.93 12.70 7.44
CA ASP A 75 -10.13 12.91 8.87
C ASP A 75 -10.72 11.65 9.54
N GLU A 76 -11.61 10.94 8.85
CA GLU A 76 -12.18 9.66 9.30
C GLU A 76 -11.09 8.59 9.43
N PHE A 77 -10.22 8.45 8.43
CA PHE A 77 -9.09 7.53 8.52
C PHE A 77 -8.15 7.88 9.67
N LYS A 78 -7.80 9.15 9.85
CA LYS A 78 -6.93 9.59 10.96
C LYS A 78 -7.52 9.28 12.33
N ALA A 79 -8.83 9.41 12.47
CA ALA A 79 -9.52 9.15 13.74
C ALA A 79 -9.47 7.66 14.11
N ASN A 80 -9.62 6.76 13.13
CA ASN A 80 -9.59 5.31 13.36
C ASN A 80 -9.20 4.57 12.08
N PRO A 81 -7.91 4.36 11.79
CA PRO A 81 -7.47 3.75 10.54
C PRO A 81 -7.79 2.25 10.43
N LYS A 82 -7.86 1.53 11.55
CA LYS A 82 -7.94 0.06 11.56
C LYS A 82 -9.05 -0.53 10.66
N PRO A 83 -10.31 -0.05 10.66
CA PRO A 83 -11.36 -0.59 9.83
C PRO A 83 -11.13 -0.46 8.32
N TYR A 84 -10.31 0.52 7.91
CA TYR A 84 -10.06 0.85 6.50
C TYR A 84 -8.83 0.15 5.93
N LEU A 85 -7.97 -0.42 6.78
CA LEU A 85 -6.79 -1.13 6.32
C LEU A 85 -7.20 -2.41 5.57
N PRO A 86 -6.68 -2.62 4.34
CA PRO A 86 -7.06 -3.78 3.55
C PRO A 86 -6.54 -5.08 4.16
N ALA A 87 -7.26 -6.15 3.98
CA ALA A 87 -6.78 -7.50 4.30
C ALA A 87 -5.48 -7.77 3.54
N TYR A 88 -4.58 -8.49 4.17
CA TYR A 88 -3.30 -8.91 3.57
C TYR A 88 -2.51 -7.75 2.95
N GLY A 89 -2.54 -6.59 3.62
CA GLY A 89 -1.84 -5.41 3.13
C GLY A 89 -2.29 -4.88 1.77
N GLY A 90 -3.41 -5.35 1.21
CA GLY A 90 -3.89 -4.97 -0.12
C GLY A 90 -3.25 -5.77 -1.26
N PHE A 91 -2.70 -6.94 -0.98
CA PHE A 91 -2.28 -7.90 -1.99
C PHE A 91 -3.46 -8.76 -2.46
N CYS A 92 -3.28 -9.46 -3.58
CA CYS A 92 -4.32 -10.29 -4.19
C CYS A 92 -4.76 -11.42 -3.26
N ALA A 93 -5.95 -11.28 -2.67
CA ALA A 93 -6.49 -12.26 -1.72
C ALA A 93 -6.70 -13.64 -2.35
N TRP A 94 -7.15 -13.68 -3.62
CA TRP A 94 -7.29 -14.91 -4.39
C TRP A 94 -5.95 -15.62 -4.55
N GLY A 95 -4.89 -14.86 -4.91
CA GLY A 95 -3.55 -15.41 -5.06
C GLY A 95 -3.01 -15.98 -3.74
N ILE A 96 -3.16 -15.25 -2.64
CA ILE A 96 -2.74 -15.74 -1.32
C ILE A 96 -3.46 -17.05 -0.96
N ALA A 97 -4.74 -17.18 -1.31
CA ALA A 97 -5.52 -18.37 -0.99
C ALA A 97 -5.14 -19.59 -1.83
N TRP A 98 -4.95 -19.42 -3.15
CA TRP A 98 -4.91 -20.55 -4.09
C TRP A 98 -3.70 -20.66 -5.01
N GLU A 99 -2.85 -19.62 -5.14
CA GLU A 99 -1.60 -19.76 -5.88
C GLU A 99 -0.58 -20.53 -5.03
N TYR A 100 -0.08 -21.63 -5.56
CA TYR A 100 0.89 -22.51 -4.91
C TYR A 100 2.27 -22.41 -5.57
N GLU A 101 3.29 -22.87 -4.84
CA GLU A 101 4.71 -22.81 -5.22
C GLU A 101 5.04 -23.45 -6.59
N ASP A 102 4.25 -24.39 -7.05
CA ASP A 102 4.44 -25.13 -8.29
C ASP A 102 3.82 -24.50 -9.55
N GLU A 103 3.08 -23.39 -9.40
CA GLU A 103 2.45 -22.68 -10.51
C GLU A 103 3.29 -21.52 -11.11
N GLY A 104 4.57 -21.45 -10.78
CA GLY A 104 5.49 -20.46 -11.34
C GLY A 104 5.47 -19.08 -10.68
N TRP A 105 4.63 -18.85 -9.68
CA TRP A 105 4.57 -17.65 -8.85
C TRP A 105 4.46 -18.05 -7.37
N PRO A 106 5.53 -18.54 -6.75
CA PRO A 106 5.47 -18.90 -5.35
C PRO A 106 5.27 -17.66 -4.48
N TRP A 107 4.17 -17.59 -3.75
CA TRP A 107 4.01 -16.64 -2.67
C TRP A 107 4.95 -17.05 -1.54
N ALA A 108 5.86 -16.17 -1.17
CA ALA A 108 6.80 -16.36 -0.08
C ALA A 108 6.96 -15.06 0.71
N VAL A 109 7.59 -15.13 1.87
CA VAL A 109 7.82 -13.95 2.74
C VAL A 109 8.54 -12.80 2.01
N ASP A 110 9.45 -13.15 1.12
CA ASP A 110 10.27 -12.25 0.31
C ASP A 110 9.78 -12.15 -1.15
N HIS A 111 8.65 -12.76 -1.48
CA HIS A 111 8.15 -12.86 -2.85
C HIS A 111 6.62 -12.78 -2.87
N MET A 112 6.11 -11.57 -2.74
CA MET A 112 4.69 -11.33 -2.80
C MET A 112 4.20 -11.40 -4.25
N GLY A 113 3.05 -12.02 -4.45
CA GLY A 113 2.39 -12.08 -5.73
C GLY A 113 1.81 -10.72 -6.17
N PRO A 114 0.96 -10.73 -7.21
CA PRO A 114 0.50 -9.49 -7.80
C PRO A 114 -0.22 -8.59 -6.79
N PRO A 115 -0.16 -7.27 -7.00
CA PRO A 115 -0.99 -6.33 -6.26
C PRO A 115 -2.46 -6.57 -6.57
N CYS A 116 -3.34 -5.99 -5.80
CA CYS A 116 -4.74 -5.98 -6.16
C CYS A 116 -5.04 -4.97 -7.29
N GLY A 117 -6.16 -5.16 -7.98
CA GLY A 117 -6.77 -4.20 -8.88
C GLY A 117 -7.75 -3.32 -8.09
N PRO A 118 -7.31 -2.18 -7.55
CA PRO A 118 -8.11 -1.41 -6.60
C PRO A 118 -9.35 -0.76 -7.23
N ARG A 119 -9.39 -0.68 -8.56
CA ARG A 119 -10.52 -0.11 -9.27
C ARG A 119 -11.77 -0.97 -9.15
N ASP A 120 -11.68 -2.23 -9.52
CA ASP A 120 -12.84 -3.12 -9.67
C ASP A 120 -12.65 -4.53 -9.07
N GLY A 121 -11.43 -4.87 -8.69
CA GLY A 121 -11.09 -6.18 -8.08
C GLY A 121 -11.25 -6.21 -6.56
N TRP A 122 -12.27 -5.59 -5.99
CA TRP A 122 -12.43 -5.43 -4.55
C TRP A 122 -13.78 -5.94 -4.02
N ALA A 123 -13.81 -6.25 -2.74
CA ALA A 123 -15.04 -6.52 -1.98
C ALA A 123 -14.86 -6.24 -0.49
N LEU A 124 -15.91 -5.74 0.16
CA LEU A 124 -16.01 -5.68 1.61
C LEU A 124 -16.67 -6.95 2.14
N LEU A 125 -15.90 -7.81 2.77
CA LEU A 125 -16.37 -9.09 3.27
C LEU A 125 -16.19 -9.19 4.78
N THR A 126 -17.07 -9.94 5.45
CA THR A 126 -16.88 -10.27 6.86
C THR A 126 -15.95 -11.48 6.97
N ASP A 127 -14.82 -11.29 7.61
CA ASP A 127 -13.92 -12.37 7.99
C ASP A 127 -14.62 -13.23 9.07
N HIS A 128 -14.93 -14.47 8.73
CA HIS A 128 -15.67 -15.35 9.64
C HIS A 128 -14.84 -15.89 10.81
N GLU A 129 -13.49 -15.74 10.77
CA GLU A 129 -12.61 -16.12 11.87
C GLU A 129 -12.49 -15.01 12.91
N THR A 130 -12.52 -13.74 12.48
CA THR A 130 -12.36 -12.56 13.36
C THR A 130 -13.67 -11.84 13.64
N GLY A 131 -14.66 -11.99 12.76
CA GLY A 131 -15.92 -11.22 12.77
C GLY A 131 -15.78 -9.79 12.24
N GLU A 132 -14.59 -9.38 11.82
CA GLU A 132 -14.34 -8.04 11.30
C GLU A 132 -14.73 -7.93 9.81
N LYS A 133 -15.34 -6.80 9.43
CA LYS A 133 -15.57 -6.45 8.03
C LYS A 133 -14.28 -5.83 7.49
N ARG A 134 -13.72 -6.39 6.42
CA ARG A 134 -12.44 -5.98 5.85
C ARG A 134 -12.53 -5.82 4.33
N LEU A 135 -11.70 -4.93 3.79
CA LEU A 135 -11.52 -4.77 2.35
C LEU A 135 -10.60 -5.88 1.82
N TYR A 136 -11.16 -6.78 1.02
CA TYR A 136 -10.41 -7.79 0.26
C TYR A 136 -10.26 -7.31 -1.17
N CYS A 137 -9.15 -7.67 -1.79
CA CYS A 137 -8.84 -7.20 -3.13
C CYS A 137 -8.12 -8.29 -3.90
N SER A 138 -8.45 -8.44 -5.17
CA SER A 138 -7.78 -9.35 -6.10
C SER A 138 -7.31 -8.58 -7.33
N ILE A 139 -6.40 -9.15 -8.13
CA ILE A 139 -5.78 -8.43 -9.26
C ILE A 139 -6.80 -7.98 -10.32
N TRP A 140 -7.86 -8.76 -10.53
CA TRP A 140 -8.95 -8.47 -11.47
C TRP A 140 -10.31 -8.85 -10.87
N ARG A 141 -11.37 -8.23 -11.38
CA ARG A 141 -12.77 -8.53 -11.00
C ARG A 141 -13.09 -10.02 -11.02
N SER A 142 -12.68 -10.75 -12.06
CA SER A 142 -12.98 -12.18 -12.17
C SER A 142 -12.39 -13.02 -11.04
N TYR A 143 -11.19 -12.68 -10.57
CA TYR A 143 -10.58 -13.35 -9.41
C TYR A 143 -11.26 -12.93 -8.10
N GLN A 144 -11.72 -11.68 -8.00
CA GLN A 144 -12.49 -11.25 -6.83
C GLN A 144 -13.85 -11.93 -6.79
N ASP A 145 -14.52 -12.10 -7.92
CA ASP A 145 -15.81 -12.81 -8.00
C ASP A 145 -15.66 -14.30 -7.63
N ASP A 146 -14.57 -14.95 -8.08
CA ASP A 146 -14.25 -16.32 -7.66
C ASP A 146 -13.96 -16.41 -6.16
N PHE A 147 -13.18 -15.47 -5.61
CA PHE A 147 -12.94 -15.36 -4.16
C PHE A 147 -14.24 -15.18 -3.38
N ASN A 148 -15.14 -14.30 -3.83
CA ASN A 148 -16.44 -14.05 -3.23
C ASN A 148 -17.31 -15.31 -3.22
N SER A 149 -17.29 -16.07 -4.33
CA SER A 149 -18.09 -17.30 -4.46
C SER A 149 -17.66 -18.42 -3.48
N LYS A 150 -16.40 -18.41 -3.06
CA LYS A 150 -15.74 -19.34 -2.14
C LYS A 150 -15.24 -18.64 -0.87
N GLN A 151 -15.88 -17.55 -0.49
CA GLN A 151 -15.40 -16.61 0.55
C GLN A 151 -14.88 -17.32 1.80
N ARG A 152 -15.62 -18.27 2.35
CA ARG A 152 -15.24 -18.96 3.59
C ARG A 152 -13.94 -19.75 3.45
N GLU A 153 -13.80 -20.49 2.37
CA GLU A 153 -12.59 -21.25 2.07
C GLU A 153 -11.40 -20.31 1.81
N GLY A 154 -11.60 -19.33 0.92
CA GLY A 154 -10.57 -18.37 0.55
C GLY A 154 -10.02 -17.59 1.75
N ILE A 155 -10.88 -17.09 2.64
CA ILE A 155 -10.47 -16.40 3.86
C ILE A 155 -9.70 -17.34 4.79
N THR A 156 -10.18 -18.57 5.00
CA THR A 156 -9.46 -19.54 5.86
C THR A 156 -8.06 -19.83 5.34
N LEU A 157 -7.92 -20.11 4.05
CA LEU A 157 -6.62 -20.43 3.44
C LEU A 157 -5.67 -19.22 3.45
N ALA A 158 -6.17 -18.05 3.04
CA ALA A 158 -5.39 -16.83 3.00
C ALA A 158 -4.96 -16.36 4.40
N ASN A 159 -5.85 -16.40 5.39
CA ASN A 159 -5.54 -16.08 6.78
C ASN A 159 -4.45 -16.99 7.35
N LYS A 160 -4.57 -18.30 7.09
CA LYS A 160 -3.57 -19.29 7.53
C LYS A 160 -2.22 -18.92 6.93
N ARG A 161 -2.15 -18.76 5.60
CA ARG A 161 -0.89 -18.51 4.89
C ARG A 161 -0.27 -17.17 5.27
N TRP A 162 -1.08 -16.12 5.40
CA TRP A 162 -0.58 -14.80 5.83
C TRP A 162 0.02 -14.84 7.25
N LYS A 163 -0.63 -15.56 8.17
CA LYS A 163 -0.10 -15.78 9.53
C LYS A 163 1.19 -16.61 9.53
N GLU A 164 1.30 -17.59 8.65
CA GLU A 164 2.54 -18.38 8.48
C GLU A 164 3.69 -17.49 7.99
N PHE A 165 3.44 -16.54 7.11
CA PHE A 165 4.44 -15.61 6.60
C PHE A 165 4.84 -14.53 7.62
N TYR A 166 3.88 -13.92 8.29
CA TYR A 166 4.09 -12.67 9.03
C TYR A 166 3.69 -12.74 10.51
N GLY A 167 3.18 -13.85 10.99
CA GLY A 167 2.81 -14.08 12.40
C GLY A 167 1.42 -13.60 12.78
N SER A 168 0.86 -12.55 12.17
CA SER A 168 -0.50 -12.06 12.43
C SER A 168 -1.17 -11.52 11.16
N LEU A 169 -2.46 -11.24 11.21
CA LEU A 169 -3.22 -10.67 10.07
C LEU A 169 -2.90 -9.18 9.83
N GLU A 170 -2.39 -8.49 10.83
CA GLU A 170 -2.04 -7.07 10.79
C GLU A 170 -0.60 -6.84 10.36
N ALA A 171 0.26 -7.83 10.55
CA ALA A 171 1.67 -7.76 10.18
C ALA A 171 1.88 -7.92 8.67
N GLY A 172 3.10 -7.70 8.23
CA GLY A 172 3.51 -7.87 6.84
C GLY A 172 3.51 -6.58 6.02
N PRO A 173 3.98 -6.66 4.78
CA PRO A 173 4.09 -5.51 3.89
C PRO A 173 2.72 -4.99 3.47
N LYS A 174 2.71 -3.74 2.99
CA LYS A 174 1.55 -3.12 2.37
C LYS A 174 1.80 -2.95 0.88
N ASN A 175 0.77 -3.23 0.06
CA ASN A 175 0.80 -3.04 -1.38
C ASN A 175 0.78 -1.54 -1.71
N ASN A 176 1.93 -1.00 -2.04
CA ASN A 176 2.09 0.36 -2.54
C ASN A 176 2.45 0.35 -4.04
N GLY A 177 2.63 1.53 -4.65
CA GLY A 177 2.93 1.65 -6.09
C GLY A 177 4.16 0.87 -6.54
N CYS A 178 5.15 0.70 -5.67
CA CYS A 178 6.31 -0.11 -5.96
C CYS A 178 5.92 -1.55 -6.25
N TYR A 179 5.15 -2.18 -5.39
CA TYR A 179 4.69 -3.55 -5.60
C TYR A 179 3.74 -3.67 -6.80
N ALA A 180 2.98 -2.62 -7.11
CA ALA A 180 2.04 -2.63 -8.23
C ALA A 180 2.71 -2.78 -9.61
N TRP A 181 3.92 -2.24 -9.77
CA TRP A 181 4.57 -2.13 -11.09
C TRP A 181 5.95 -2.78 -11.18
N ASN A 182 6.70 -2.81 -10.07
CA ASN A 182 8.09 -3.27 -10.02
C ASN A 182 8.40 -4.07 -8.74
N TRP A 183 7.54 -4.98 -8.35
CA TRP A 183 7.63 -5.75 -7.11
C TRP A 183 9.01 -6.41 -6.87
N ARG A 184 9.72 -6.86 -7.93
CA ARG A 184 11.08 -7.43 -7.83
C ARG A 184 12.11 -6.41 -7.35
N GLU A 185 11.98 -5.17 -7.81
CA GLU A 185 12.90 -4.09 -7.44
C GLU A 185 12.61 -3.56 -6.03
N CYS A 186 11.37 -3.67 -5.58
CA CYS A 186 11.00 -3.27 -4.23
C CYS A 186 11.67 -4.11 -3.15
N PHE A 187 11.77 -5.41 -3.37
CA PHE A 187 12.47 -6.31 -2.45
C PHE A 187 13.99 -6.16 -2.49
N ALA A 188 14.55 -5.82 -3.64
CA ALA A 188 15.99 -5.63 -3.79
C ALA A 188 16.53 -4.42 -3.01
N ASN A 189 15.64 -3.46 -2.65
CA ASN A 189 15.99 -2.19 -2.02
C ASN A 189 15.36 -2.01 -0.61
N SER A 190 14.70 -3.02 -0.07
CA SER A 190 14.17 -3.05 1.29
C SER A 190 15.11 -3.76 2.25
#